data_6380feb7df6ef6923e4a62f28af8b7c0
#
_entry.id   6380feb7df6ef6923e4a62f28af8b7c0
#
_cell.length_a   1.000
_cell.length_b   1.000
_cell.length_c   1.000
_cell.angle_alpha   90.00
_cell.angle_beta   90.00
_cell.angle_gamma   90.00
#
_symmetry.space_group_name_H-M   'P 1'
#
loop_
_entity.id
_entity.type
_entity.pdbx_description
1 polymer ?
#
loop_
_entity_poly.entity_id
_entity_poly.type
_entity_poly.pdbx_seq_one_letter_code
_entity_poly.pdbx_strand_id
1 'polypeptide(L)'
;LNSSNIFTIPNLLSFFRLLMSPFFLFLVKADIKLAFFLFILVSITDALDGLIARLTNSVSFLGKLLDPIADKVLILSLSFAFIKLKYHMPAILFKLILAREVFIILGSVLLLYFGVVPKPSYLGKLTTFSMMVLFCGLFIENIKNYEIKFIDLFYNVVGTFVALSSFEYLNIGVRNMINVFNHKVLK
;
A
#
# COMPACT_ATOMS: atom_id res chain seq x y z
N LEU A 1 17.98 12.98 17.55
CA LEU A 1 16.92 11.95 17.44
C LEU A 1 16.24 11.85 18.80
N ASN A 2 15.18 12.65 19.02
CA ASN A 2 14.40 12.53 20.24
C ASN A 2 13.59 11.25 20.20
N SER A 3 13.97 10.29 21.02
CA SER A 3 13.35 8.96 21.20
C SER A 3 12.05 9.01 22.05
N SER A 4 11.41 10.15 22.20
CA SER A 4 10.52 10.39 23.34
C SER A 4 9.03 10.18 23.11
N ASN A 5 8.53 9.75 21.97
CA ASN A 5 7.12 9.36 21.93
C ASN A 5 6.87 8.25 20.92
N ILE A 6 7.06 6.99 21.37
CA ILE A 6 6.66 5.78 20.66
C ILE A 6 5.11 5.71 20.54
N PHE A 7 4.39 6.18 21.54
CA PHE A 7 2.94 6.20 21.61
C PHE A 7 2.37 7.56 21.15
N THR A 8 2.37 7.77 19.83
CA THR A 8 1.60 8.87 19.22
C THR A 8 0.31 8.31 18.64
N ILE A 9 -0.75 9.16 18.58
CA ILE A 9 -2.02 8.75 17.97
C ILE A 9 -1.83 8.19 16.57
N PRO A 10 -1.03 8.80 15.65
CA PRO A 10 -0.74 8.23 14.34
C PRO A 10 -0.13 6.83 14.41
N ASN A 11 0.87 6.61 15.27
CA ASN A 11 1.50 5.28 15.40
C ASN A 11 0.52 4.20 15.87
N LEU A 12 -0.38 4.55 16.79
CA LEU A 12 -1.41 3.63 17.29
C LEU A 12 -2.38 3.23 16.17
N LEU A 13 -2.77 4.18 15.33
CA LEU A 13 -3.68 3.96 14.21
C LEU A 13 -3.02 3.10 13.12
N SER A 14 -1.76 3.34 12.78
CA SER A 14 -1.00 2.51 11.85
C SER A 14 -0.80 1.09 12.37
N PHE A 15 -0.54 0.94 13.67
CA PHE A 15 -0.43 -0.35 14.32
C PHE A 15 -1.78 -1.11 14.31
N PHE A 16 -2.88 -0.41 14.61
CA PHE A 16 -4.22 -0.98 14.54
C PHE A 16 -4.55 -1.43 13.11
N ARG A 17 -4.23 -0.61 12.10
CA ARG A 17 -4.40 -0.96 10.69
C ARG A 17 -3.60 -2.22 10.33
N LEU A 18 -2.35 -2.29 10.75
CA LEU A 18 -1.49 -3.45 10.51
C LEU A 18 -2.09 -4.73 11.09
N LEU A 19 -2.61 -4.67 12.31
CA LEU A 19 -3.26 -5.82 12.97
C LEU A 19 -4.59 -6.18 12.32
N MET A 20 -5.40 -5.19 11.93
CA MET A 20 -6.73 -5.43 11.35
C MET A 20 -6.66 -5.89 9.90
N SER A 21 -5.60 -5.54 9.17
CA SER A 21 -5.49 -5.87 7.74
C SER A 21 -5.63 -7.36 7.43
N PRO A 22 -4.99 -8.31 8.12
CA PRO A 22 -5.18 -9.75 7.86
C PRO A 22 -6.61 -10.24 8.13
N PHE A 23 -7.35 -9.56 9.02
CA PHE A 23 -8.71 -9.93 9.35
C PHE A 23 -9.72 -9.57 8.24
N PHE A 24 -9.34 -8.73 7.27
CA PHE A 24 -10.24 -8.39 6.15
C PHE A 24 -10.70 -9.62 5.37
N LEU A 25 -9.90 -10.69 5.28
CA LEU A 25 -10.36 -11.94 4.67
C LEU A 25 -11.59 -12.52 5.38
N PHE A 26 -11.58 -12.53 6.71
CA PHE A 26 -12.68 -13.01 7.50
C PHE A 26 -13.86 -12.05 7.47
N LEU A 27 -13.61 -10.75 7.54
CA LEU A 27 -14.65 -9.71 7.49
C LEU A 27 -15.39 -9.72 6.14
N VAL A 28 -14.68 -9.78 5.03
CA VAL A 28 -15.29 -9.83 3.68
C VAL A 28 -16.13 -11.10 3.51
N LYS A 29 -15.70 -12.23 4.10
CA LYS A 29 -16.45 -13.49 4.09
C LYS A 29 -17.69 -13.45 4.98
N ALA A 30 -17.61 -12.81 6.15
CA ALA A 30 -18.68 -12.77 7.13
C ALA A 30 -19.76 -11.72 6.77
N ASP A 31 -19.35 -10.49 6.50
CA ASP A 31 -20.23 -9.38 6.09
C ASP A 31 -19.45 -8.39 5.22
N ILE A 32 -19.72 -8.43 3.94
CA ILE A 32 -19.05 -7.57 2.95
C ILE A 32 -19.40 -6.08 3.15
N LYS A 33 -20.60 -5.75 3.68
CA LYS A 33 -21.00 -4.36 3.94
C LYS A 33 -20.19 -3.78 5.11
N LEU A 34 -20.05 -4.57 6.18
CA LEU A 34 -19.22 -4.21 7.32
C LEU A 34 -17.75 -4.07 6.89
N ALA A 35 -17.25 -5.00 6.10
CA ALA A 35 -15.88 -4.94 5.56
C ALA A 35 -15.66 -3.67 4.73
N PHE A 36 -16.62 -3.31 3.88
CA PHE A 36 -16.54 -2.07 3.10
C PHE A 36 -16.55 -0.82 3.98
N PHE A 37 -17.46 -0.76 4.95
CA PHE A 37 -17.49 0.35 5.91
C PHE A 37 -16.16 0.51 6.64
N LEU A 38 -15.59 -0.59 7.17
CA LEU A 38 -14.30 -0.58 7.86
C LEU A 38 -13.16 -0.20 6.91
N PHE A 39 -13.17 -0.66 5.67
CA PHE A 39 -12.18 -0.26 4.66
C PHE A 39 -12.19 1.24 4.42
N ILE A 40 -13.37 1.86 4.25
CA ILE A 40 -13.51 3.31 4.07
C ILE A 40 -13.03 4.04 5.33
N LEU A 41 -13.45 3.60 6.51
CA LEU A 41 -13.05 4.21 7.77
C LEU A 41 -11.52 4.17 7.97
N VAL A 42 -10.90 3.02 7.73
CA VAL A 42 -9.44 2.85 7.80
C VAL A 42 -8.72 3.74 6.78
N SER A 43 -9.25 3.85 5.56
CA SER A 43 -8.64 4.69 4.50
C SER A 43 -8.75 6.18 4.82
N ILE A 44 -9.87 6.64 5.39
CA ILE A 44 -10.06 8.03 5.78
C ILE A 44 -9.18 8.37 6.99
N THR A 45 -9.12 7.50 8.01
CA THR A 45 -8.28 7.73 9.18
C THR A 45 -6.81 7.85 8.80
N ASP A 46 -6.31 7.00 7.88
CA ASP A 46 -4.95 7.09 7.36
C ASP A 46 -4.66 8.45 6.68
N ALA A 47 -5.58 8.91 5.83
CA ALA A 47 -5.41 10.20 5.18
C ALA A 47 -5.37 11.37 6.19
N LEU A 48 -6.23 11.30 7.23
CA LEU A 48 -6.28 12.30 8.29
C LEU A 48 -5.05 12.28 9.18
N ASP A 49 -4.56 11.10 9.56
CA ASP A 49 -3.37 10.94 10.40
C ASP A 49 -2.12 11.48 9.71
N GLY A 50 -1.95 11.16 8.44
CA GLY A 50 -0.88 11.70 7.64
C GLY A 50 -0.94 13.23 7.48
N LEU A 51 -2.15 13.81 7.46
CA LEU A 51 -2.35 15.25 7.47
C LEU A 51 -2.00 15.86 8.83
N ILE A 52 -2.52 15.32 9.92
CA ILE A 52 -2.30 15.79 11.29
C ILE A 52 -0.80 15.70 11.63
N ALA A 53 -0.15 14.57 11.34
CA ALA A 53 1.27 14.38 11.61
C ALA A 53 2.16 15.43 10.90
N ARG A 54 1.78 15.85 9.69
CA ARG A 54 2.47 16.92 8.94
C ARG A 54 2.21 18.29 9.54
N LEU A 55 0.98 18.58 9.97
CA LEU A 55 0.63 19.88 10.56
C LEU A 55 1.24 20.08 11.97
N THR A 56 1.37 18.99 12.74
CA THR A 56 1.89 19.04 14.12
C THR A 56 3.39 18.78 14.23
N ASN A 57 4.09 18.51 13.11
CA ASN A 57 5.50 18.11 13.11
C ASN A 57 5.81 16.93 14.07
N SER A 58 4.82 16.11 14.38
CA SER A 58 4.90 15.00 15.35
C SER A 58 5.20 13.64 14.71
N VAL A 59 5.95 13.64 13.61
CA VAL A 59 6.26 12.41 12.86
C VAL A 59 7.35 11.63 13.58
N SER A 60 6.98 10.49 14.20
CA SER A 60 7.95 9.60 14.86
C SER A 60 8.72 8.74 13.84
N PHE A 61 9.90 8.25 14.21
CA PHE A 61 10.67 7.33 13.38
C PHE A 61 9.91 6.02 13.15
N LEU A 62 9.25 5.51 14.19
CA LEU A 62 8.43 4.29 14.10
C LEU A 62 7.21 4.46 13.18
N GLY A 63 6.52 5.59 13.24
CA GLY A 63 5.41 5.90 12.33
C GLY A 63 5.85 5.87 10.87
N LYS A 64 6.95 6.53 10.55
CA LYS A 64 7.51 6.53 9.19
C LYS A 64 7.78 5.13 8.63
N LEU A 65 8.02 4.14 9.50
CA LEU A 65 8.25 2.76 9.10
C LEU A 65 6.96 1.94 9.07
N LEU A 66 6.09 2.14 10.07
CA LEU A 66 4.85 1.37 10.23
C LEU A 66 3.81 1.71 9.16
N ASP A 67 3.64 3.01 8.84
CA ASP A 67 2.64 3.47 7.85
C ASP A 67 2.79 2.76 6.49
N PRO A 68 3.97 2.80 5.82
CA PRO A 68 4.12 2.15 4.52
C PRO A 68 3.93 0.62 4.59
N ILE A 69 4.23 -0.01 5.72
CA ILE A 69 4.04 -1.46 5.90
C ILE A 69 2.56 -1.77 6.07
N ALA A 70 1.86 -1.02 6.93
CA ALA A 70 0.44 -1.21 7.19
C ALA A 70 -0.40 -1.06 5.91
N ASP A 71 -0.10 -0.04 5.09
CA ASP A 71 -0.77 0.17 3.80
C ASP A 71 -0.59 -1.00 2.84
N LYS A 72 0.63 -1.51 2.74
CA LYS A 72 0.93 -2.65 1.88
C LYS A 72 0.26 -3.93 2.34
N VAL A 73 0.24 -4.19 3.65
CA VAL A 73 -0.46 -5.33 4.23
C VAL A 73 -1.96 -5.24 3.98
N LEU A 74 -2.56 -4.04 4.08
CA LEU A 74 -3.97 -3.82 3.77
C LEU A 74 -4.29 -4.15 2.30
N ILE A 75 -3.52 -3.61 1.36
CA ILE A 75 -3.70 -3.86 -0.09
C ILE A 75 -3.58 -5.36 -0.40
N LEU A 76 -2.55 -6.02 0.13
CA LEU A 76 -2.33 -7.45 -0.10
C LEU A 76 -3.43 -8.31 0.52
N SER A 77 -3.88 -7.98 1.74
CA SER A 77 -4.94 -8.71 2.44
C SER A 77 -6.27 -8.60 1.72
N LEU A 78 -6.66 -7.40 1.25
CA LEU A 78 -7.86 -7.20 0.44
C LEU A 78 -7.77 -7.90 -0.90
N SER A 79 -6.64 -7.77 -1.62
CA SER A 79 -6.44 -8.45 -2.89
C SER A 79 -6.56 -9.97 -2.73
N PHE A 80 -5.97 -10.52 -1.67
CA PHE A 80 -6.06 -11.94 -1.35
C PHE A 80 -7.49 -12.35 -1.00
N ALA A 81 -8.22 -11.54 -0.22
CA ALA A 81 -9.61 -11.80 0.14
C ALA A 81 -10.51 -11.87 -1.10
N PHE A 82 -10.40 -10.90 -2.01
CA PHE A 82 -11.21 -10.88 -3.24
C PHE A 82 -10.94 -12.08 -4.14
N ILE A 83 -9.68 -12.50 -4.29
CA ILE A 83 -9.36 -13.71 -5.05
C ILE A 83 -9.87 -14.97 -4.36
N LYS A 84 -9.58 -15.12 -3.07
CA LYS A 84 -9.94 -16.30 -2.28
C LYS A 84 -11.45 -16.55 -2.30
N LEU A 85 -12.22 -15.46 -2.26
CA LEU A 85 -13.69 -15.50 -2.26
C LEU A 85 -14.29 -15.47 -3.66
N LYS A 86 -13.46 -15.47 -4.70
CA LYS A 86 -13.86 -15.44 -6.14
C LYS A 86 -14.71 -14.21 -6.50
N TYR A 87 -14.41 -13.06 -5.91
CA TYR A 87 -15.07 -11.79 -6.21
C TYR A 87 -14.43 -11.10 -7.43
N HIS A 88 -14.61 -11.70 -8.60
CA HIS A 88 -14.23 -11.21 -9.95
C HIS A 88 -12.80 -10.65 -10.12
N MET A 89 -11.95 -10.62 -9.09
CA MET A 89 -10.59 -10.12 -9.19
C MET A 89 -9.69 -11.08 -9.99
N PRO A 90 -9.06 -10.65 -11.09
CA PRO A 90 -8.17 -11.50 -11.89
C PRO A 90 -6.92 -11.94 -11.10
N ALA A 91 -6.62 -13.24 -11.13
CA ALA A 91 -5.45 -13.78 -10.43
C ALA A 91 -4.12 -13.19 -10.92
N ILE A 92 -4.06 -12.78 -12.20
CA ILE A 92 -2.88 -12.13 -12.77
C ILE A 92 -2.63 -10.78 -12.12
N LEU A 93 -3.70 -9.99 -11.89
CA LEU A 93 -3.58 -8.68 -11.24
C LEU A 93 -3.05 -8.81 -9.81
N PHE A 94 -3.55 -9.79 -9.04
CA PHE A 94 -3.01 -10.07 -7.71
C PHE A 94 -1.52 -10.42 -7.74
N LYS A 95 -1.10 -11.30 -8.66
CA LYS A 95 0.30 -11.68 -8.78
C LYS A 95 1.18 -10.46 -9.09
N LEU A 96 0.71 -9.57 -9.97
CA LEU A 96 1.41 -8.32 -10.30
C LEU A 96 1.51 -7.38 -9.07
N ILE A 97 0.40 -7.20 -8.34
CA ILE A 97 0.39 -6.40 -7.11
C ILE A 97 1.35 -7.00 -6.08
N LEU A 98 1.25 -8.30 -5.82
CA LEU A 98 2.11 -9.00 -4.87
C LEU A 98 3.60 -8.85 -5.25
N ALA A 99 3.94 -9.12 -6.49
CA ALA A 99 5.31 -9.01 -6.99
C ALA A 99 5.84 -7.58 -6.81
N ARG A 100 5.04 -6.56 -7.16
CA ARG A 100 5.38 -5.15 -6.97
C ARG A 100 5.64 -4.81 -5.51
N GLU A 101 4.72 -5.16 -4.60
CA GLU A 101 4.87 -4.80 -3.18
C GLU A 101 6.07 -5.47 -2.53
N VAL A 102 6.28 -6.77 -2.81
CA VAL A 102 7.47 -7.50 -2.34
C VAL A 102 8.75 -6.85 -2.89
N PHE A 103 8.76 -6.52 -4.18
CA PHE A 103 9.91 -5.89 -4.82
C PHE A 103 10.24 -4.52 -4.21
N ILE A 104 9.23 -3.68 -3.95
CA ILE A 104 9.42 -2.37 -3.33
C ILE A 104 9.93 -2.51 -1.88
N ILE A 105 9.40 -3.48 -1.11
CA ILE A 105 9.86 -3.73 0.26
C ILE A 105 11.33 -4.16 0.26
N LEU A 106 11.68 -5.16 -0.53
CA LEU A 106 13.05 -5.67 -0.61
C LEU A 106 14.02 -4.59 -1.09
N GLY A 107 13.67 -3.84 -2.13
CA GLY A 107 14.47 -2.73 -2.65
C GLY A 107 14.65 -1.61 -1.62
N SER A 108 13.59 -1.28 -0.87
CA SER A 108 13.66 -0.26 0.19
C SER A 108 14.57 -0.70 1.34
N VAL A 109 14.47 -1.96 1.79
CA VAL A 109 15.35 -2.52 2.83
C VAL A 109 16.80 -2.50 2.38
N LEU A 110 17.06 -2.91 1.13
CA LEU A 110 18.41 -2.90 0.56
C LEU A 110 18.99 -1.48 0.51
N LEU A 111 18.24 -0.49 0.04
CA LEU A 111 18.68 0.91 -0.02
C LEU A 111 18.95 1.48 1.38
N LEU A 112 18.09 1.17 2.36
CA LEU A 112 18.28 1.56 3.76
C LEU A 112 19.56 0.96 4.36
N TYR A 113 19.88 -0.28 4.04
CA TYR A 113 21.15 -0.91 4.46
C TYR A 113 22.37 -0.16 3.95
N PHE A 114 22.30 0.45 2.75
CA PHE A 114 23.34 1.31 2.20
C PHE A 114 23.22 2.78 2.64
N GLY A 115 22.35 3.11 3.59
CA GLY A 115 22.15 4.47 4.10
C GLY A 115 21.37 5.40 3.18
N VAL A 116 20.71 4.87 2.16
CA VAL A 116 19.89 5.64 1.22
C VAL A 116 18.40 5.53 1.60
N VAL A 117 17.78 6.66 1.88
CA VAL A 117 16.33 6.70 2.17
C VAL A 117 15.56 6.75 0.85
N PRO A 118 14.75 5.70 0.53
CA PRO A 118 13.99 5.67 -0.70
C PRO A 118 12.91 6.76 -0.68
N LYS A 119 12.81 7.52 -1.78
CA LYS A 119 11.75 8.53 -1.94
C LYS A 119 10.53 7.90 -2.63
N PRO A 120 9.31 8.25 -2.20
CA PRO A 120 8.10 7.78 -2.87
C PRO A 120 8.02 8.35 -4.29
N SER A 121 7.66 7.50 -5.26
CA SER A 121 7.46 7.92 -6.65
C SER A 121 6.05 8.47 -6.87
N TYR A 122 5.90 9.32 -7.89
CA TYR A 122 4.59 9.85 -8.27
C TYR A 122 3.68 8.75 -8.84
N LEU A 123 4.22 7.90 -9.73
CA LEU A 123 3.47 6.75 -10.26
C LEU A 123 3.09 5.76 -9.16
N GLY A 124 3.95 5.57 -8.15
CA GLY A 124 3.62 4.74 -7.00
C GLY A 124 2.39 5.23 -6.23
N LYS A 125 2.25 6.54 -6.04
CA LYS A 125 1.07 7.15 -5.40
C LYS A 125 -0.19 6.97 -6.24
N LEU A 126 -0.10 7.21 -7.55
CA LEU A 126 -1.23 7.00 -8.47
C LEU A 126 -1.66 5.54 -8.49
N THR A 127 -0.71 4.61 -8.48
CA THR A 127 -1.01 3.17 -8.43
C THR A 127 -1.77 2.81 -7.15
N THR A 128 -1.32 3.26 -5.99
CA THR A 128 -2.00 2.99 -4.72
C THR A 128 -3.40 3.58 -4.71
N PHE A 129 -3.56 4.82 -5.19
CA PHE A 129 -4.87 5.46 -5.32
C PHE A 129 -5.80 4.69 -6.27
N SER A 130 -5.30 4.27 -7.45
CA SER A 130 -6.10 3.49 -8.39
C SER A 130 -6.52 2.12 -7.84
N MET A 131 -5.68 1.47 -7.01
CA MET A 131 -6.04 0.25 -6.29
C MET A 131 -7.16 0.49 -5.27
N MET A 132 -7.11 1.60 -4.52
CA MET A 132 -8.17 1.97 -3.58
C MET A 132 -9.52 2.14 -4.29
N VAL A 133 -9.52 2.84 -5.44
CA VAL A 133 -10.73 3.02 -6.27
C VAL A 133 -11.24 1.67 -6.79
N LEU A 134 -10.34 0.79 -7.24
CA LEU A 134 -10.71 -0.56 -7.68
C LEU A 134 -11.37 -1.36 -6.55
N PHE A 135 -10.81 -1.34 -5.34
CA PHE A 135 -11.41 -2.04 -4.19
C PHE A 135 -12.79 -1.49 -3.84
N CYS A 136 -12.99 -0.17 -3.89
CA CYS A 136 -14.34 0.41 -3.74
C CYS A 136 -15.30 -0.16 -4.79
N GLY A 137 -14.89 -0.24 -6.05
CA GLY A 137 -15.68 -0.83 -7.12
C GLY A 137 -16.05 -2.28 -6.84
N LEU A 138 -15.08 -3.11 -6.44
CA LEU A 138 -15.30 -4.52 -6.11
C LEU A 138 -16.24 -4.71 -4.91
N PHE A 139 -16.11 -3.89 -3.88
CA PHE A 139 -17.06 -3.91 -2.76
C PHE A 139 -18.49 -3.58 -3.22
N ILE A 140 -18.67 -2.51 -4.00
CA ILE A 140 -19.99 -2.08 -4.49
C ILE A 140 -20.62 -3.16 -5.39
N GLU A 141 -19.83 -3.74 -6.30
CA GLU A 141 -20.26 -4.81 -7.19
C GLU A 141 -20.82 -6.01 -6.41
N ASN A 142 -20.04 -6.47 -5.41
CA ASN A 142 -20.43 -7.64 -4.63
C ASN A 142 -21.54 -7.35 -3.60
N ILE A 143 -21.67 -6.12 -3.09
CA ILE A 143 -22.76 -5.71 -2.22
C ILE A 143 -24.09 -5.64 -2.98
N LYS A 144 -24.05 -5.16 -4.22
CA LYS A 144 -25.24 -4.97 -5.06
C LYS A 144 -25.59 -6.20 -5.91
N ASN A 145 -24.72 -7.21 -5.96
CA ASN A 145 -24.80 -8.34 -6.90
C ASN A 145 -25.01 -7.87 -8.35
N TYR A 146 -24.32 -6.81 -8.74
CA TYR A 146 -24.43 -6.19 -10.05
C TYR A 146 -23.05 -6.03 -10.69
N GLU A 147 -22.87 -6.63 -11.86
CA GLU A 147 -21.60 -6.50 -12.61
C GLU A 147 -21.41 -5.07 -13.11
N ILE A 148 -20.30 -4.45 -12.70
CA ILE A 148 -19.92 -3.12 -13.18
C ILE A 148 -19.28 -3.30 -14.55
N LYS A 149 -19.97 -2.89 -15.62
CA LYS A 149 -19.53 -3.05 -17.02
C LYS A 149 -18.10 -2.57 -17.31
N PHE A 150 -17.59 -1.62 -16.54
CA PHE A 150 -16.25 -1.05 -16.74
C PHE A 150 -15.20 -1.62 -15.79
N ILE A 151 -15.52 -2.63 -14.98
CA ILE A 151 -14.57 -3.17 -14.01
C ILE A 151 -13.34 -3.79 -14.70
N ASP A 152 -13.53 -4.44 -15.86
CA ASP A 152 -12.44 -4.99 -16.65
C ASP A 152 -11.48 -3.92 -17.17
N LEU A 153 -12.02 -2.77 -17.57
CA LEU A 153 -11.19 -1.61 -17.94
C LEU A 153 -10.37 -1.13 -16.75
N PHE A 154 -10.96 -1.08 -15.55
CA PHE A 154 -10.25 -0.72 -14.32
C PHE A 154 -9.14 -1.71 -14.00
N TYR A 155 -9.33 -3.02 -14.20
CA TYR A 155 -8.25 -3.99 -14.03
C TYR A 155 -7.06 -3.71 -14.94
N ASN A 156 -7.33 -3.41 -16.21
CA ASN A 156 -6.28 -3.07 -17.17
C ASN A 156 -5.55 -1.77 -16.81
N VAL A 157 -6.28 -0.75 -16.39
CA VAL A 157 -5.71 0.53 -15.93
C VAL A 157 -4.83 0.32 -14.70
N VAL A 158 -5.33 -0.37 -13.68
CA VAL A 158 -4.54 -0.66 -12.47
C VAL A 158 -3.34 -1.52 -12.80
N GLY A 159 -3.49 -2.57 -13.61
CA GLY A 159 -2.40 -3.43 -14.06
C GLY A 159 -1.30 -2.62 -14.79
N THR A 160 -1.69 -1.69 -15.65
CA THR A 160 -0.74 -0.79 -16.33
C THR A 160 0.01 0.10 -15.35
N PHE A 161 -0.69 0.72 -14.38
CA PHE A 161 -0.04 1.53 -13.35
C PHE A 161 0.89 0.69 -12.46
N VAL A 162 0.51 -0.53 -12.11
CA VAL A 162 1.36 -1.47 -11.36
C VAL A 162 2.65 -1.76 -12.14
N ALA A 163 2.56 -2.05 -13.43
CA ALA A 163 3.73 -2.33 -14.27
C ALA A 163 4.63 -1.10 -14.42
N LEU A 164 4.06 0.07 -14.74
CA LEU A 164 4.80 1.32 -14.89
C LEU A 164 5.50 1.74 -13.59
N SER A 165 4.80 1.68 -12.45
CA SER A 165 5.39 2.03 -11.17
C SER A 165 6.48 1.04 -10.74
N SER A 166 6.36 -0.24 -11.07
CA SER A 166 7.41 -1.24 -10.82
C SER A 166 8.68 -0.90 -11.60
N PHE A 167 8.53 -0.52 -12.87
CA PHE A 167 9.65 -0.10 -13.70
C PHE A 167 10.30 1.21 -13.20
N GLU A 168 9.51 2.17 -12.76
CA GLU A 168 10.02 3.41 -12.14
C GLU A 168 10.83 3.11 -10.88
N TYR A 169 10.34 2.27 -9.98
CA TYR A 169 11.07 1.87 -8.77
C TYR A 169 12.35 1.11 -9.08
N LEU A 170 12.37 0.27 -10.10
CA LEU A 170 13.60 -0.38 -10.60
C LEU A 170 14.64 0.66 -11.00
N ASN A 171 14.25 1.63 -11.83
CA ASN A 171 15.15 2.68 -12.30
C ASN A 171 15.70 3.54 -11.14
N ILE A 172 14.83 3.91 -10.19
CA ILE A 172 15.24 4.66 -8.99
C ILE A 172 16.21 3.84 -8.15
N GLY A 173 15.92 2.55 -7.94
CA GLY A 173 16.75 1.62 -7.19
C GLY A 173 18.14 1.47 -7.81
N VAL A 174 18.21 1.19 -9.11
CA VAL A 174 19.47 1.05 -9.85
C VAL A 174 20.28 2.34 -9.80
N ARG A 175 19.66 3.51 -10.05
CA ARG A 175 20.34 4.80 -10.00
C ARG A 175 20.94 5.08 -8.62
N ASN A 176 20.20 4.81 -7.55
CA ASN A 176 20.68 5.00 -6.19
C ASN A 176 21.83 4.05 -5.86
N MET A 177 21.78 2.79 -6.31
CA MET A 177 22.88 1.83 -6.12
C MET A 177 24.15 2.27 -6.85
N ILE A 178 24.04 2.74 -8.10
CA ILE A 178 25.20 3.25 -8.86
C ILE A 178 25.83 4.43 -8.11
N ASN A 179 25.04 5.36 -7.58
CA ASN A 179 25.55 6.50 -6.82
C ASN A 179 26.30 6.05 -5.55
N VAL A 180 25.77 5.03 -4.83
CA VAL A 180 26.45 4.47 -3.64
C VAL A 180 27.80 3.86 -4.01
N PHE A 181 27.88 3.09 -5.10
CA PHE A 181 29.13 2.48 -5.55
C PHE A 181 30.14 3.53 -5.99
N ASN A 182 29.72 4.55 -6.75
CA ASN A 182 30.61 5.62 -7.19
C ASN A 182 31.19 6.42 -5.99
N HIS A 183 30.38 6.69 -4.95
CA HIS A 183 30.86 7.35 -3.74
C HIS A 183 31.80 6.48 -2.88
N LYS A 184 31.73 5.14 -2.98
CA LYS A 184 32.66 4.23 -2.28
C LYS A 184 33.98 4.04 -3.03
N VAL A 185 33.99 4.21 -4.34
CA VAL A 185 35.21 4.05 -5.17
C VAL A 185 36.09 5.34 -5.11
N LEU A 186 35.50 6.48 -4.77
CA LEU A 186 36.19 7.77 -4.65
C LEU A 186 36.72 8.10 -3.25
N LYS A 187 36.56 7.18 -2.29
CA LYS A 187 37.17 7.22 -0.94
C LYS A 187 38.19 6.11 -0.75
#